data_81ff6504a34303dbf0f564bafb259026
#
_entry.id   81ff6504a34303dbf0f564bafb259026
#
_cell.length_a   1.000
_cell.length_b   1.000
_cell.length_c   1.000
_cell.angle_alpha   90.00
_cell.angle_beta   90.00
_cell.angle_gamma   90.00
#
_symmetry.space_group_name_H-M   'P 1'
#
loop_
_entity.id
_entity.type
_entity.pdbx_description
1 polymer ?
#
loop_
_entity_poly.entity_id
_entity_poly.type
_entity_poly.pdbx_seq_one_letter_code
_entity_poly.pdbx_strand_id
1 'polypeptide(L)'
;SLFFTFYSAPPLRFKARPYLDSFSNTDYAFPLAFVPLALGHEPLWLAVFGLMAWSIAKHAYDAIQDIPQDSDTGIQTTAVHLGVKGTLIWSGFWWIVSTVLFALVNLPVAIANAVISGYLVLSVWKDPTPKKAHDVYKYSIAFPYIAGAVAGVQLVASIVLGW
;
A
#
# COMPACT_ATOMS: atom_id res chain seq x y z
N SER A 1 -13.77 -10.21 12.49
CA SER A 1 -12.41 -10.24 13.01
C SER A 1 -12.20 -9.03 13.93
N LEU A 2 -11.50 -9.24 15.05
CA LEU A 2 -11.22 -8.19 16.05
C LEU A 2 -10.58 -6.94 15.42
N PHE A 3 -9.76 -7.08 14.39
CA PHE A 3 -9.11 -5.97 13.68
C PHE A 3 -10.14 -5.01 13.06
N PHE A 4 -11.15 -5.51 12.37
CA PHE A 4 -12.20 -4.67 11.77
C PHE A 4 -13.03 -3.95 12.83
N THR A 5 -13.32 -4.61 13.96
CA THR A 5 -14.05 -3.98 15.05
C THR A 5 -13.25 -2.81 15.64
N PHE A 6 -11.96 -3.02 15.93
CA PHE A 6 -11.11 -2.00 16.55
C PHE A 6 -10.60 -0.93 15.56
N TYR A 7 -10.75 -1.13 14.27
CA TYR A 7 -10.46 -0.10 13.28
C TYR A 7 -11.29 1.17 13.50
N SER A 8 -12.59 1.01 13.74
CA SER A 8 -13.53 2.13 13.92
C SER A 8 -14.04 2.32 15.33
N ALA A 9 -14.06 1.27 16.17
CA ALA A 9 -14.69 1.27 17.49
C ALA A 9 -13.72 1.63 18.62
N PRO A 10 -14.18 2.38 19.66
CA PRO A 10 -13.45 2.53 20.90
C PRO A 10 -13.17 1.18 21.57
N PRO A 11 -12.08 1.05 22.36
CA PRO A 11 -11.14 2.11 22.76
C PRO A 11 -9.99 2.35 21.78
N LEU A 12 -9.73 1.43 20.81
CA LEU A 12 -8.53 1.48 20.01
C LEU A 12 -8.66 2.43 18.81
N ARG A 13 -9.78 2.38 18.08
CA ARG A 13 -10.12 3.30 16.96
C ARG A 13 -8.91 3.62 16.08
N PHE A 14 -8.27 2.60 15.50
CA PHE A 14 -7.00 2.71 14.76
C PHE A 14 -7.03 3.78 13.66
N LYS A 15 -8.16 3.93 12.96
CA LYS A 15 -8.34 4.95 11.91
C LYS A 15 -8.13 6.40 12.37
N ALA A 16 -8.18 6.67 13.67
CA ALA A 16 -8.03 7.99 14.24
C ALA A 16 -6.72 8.15 15.04
N ARG A 17 -5.74 7.28 14.81
CA ARG A 17 -4.44 7.33 15.48
C ARG A 17 -3.33 7.37 14.45
N PRO A 18 -2.48 8.41 14.46
CA PRO A 18 -1.34 8.53 13.55
C PRO A 18 -0.50 7.26 13.55
N TYR A 19 -0.02 6.86 12.39
CA TYR A 19 0.74 5.65 12.08
C TYR A 19 -0.07 4.34 12.18
N LEU A 20 -0.91 4.17 13.21
CA LEU A 20 -1.73 2.95 13.37
C LEU A 20 -2.80 2.82 12.29
N ASP A 21 -3.32 3.93 11.77
CA ASP A 21 -4.22 3.93 10.61
C ASP A 21 -3.55 3.29 9.39
N SER A 22 -2.30 3.65 9.10
CA SER A 22 -1.53 3.09 7.99
C SER A 22 -1.16 1.62 8.22
N PHE A 23 -0.69 1.26 9.41
CA PHE A 23 -0.33 -0.12 9.76
C PHE A 23 -1.54 -1.07 9.79
N SER A 24 -2.72 -0.57 10.11
CA SER A 24 -3.94 -1.40 10.13
C SER A 24 -4.34 -1.95 8.75
N ASN A 25 -3.78 -1.39 7.67
CA ASN A 25 -4.04 -1.83 6.29
C ASN A 25 -3.12 -2.97 5.82
N THR A 26 -2.25 -3.50 6.69
CA THR A 26 -1.38 -4.63 6.35
C THR A 26 -2.15 -5.93 6.08
N ASP A 27 -3.43 -6.00 6.45
CA ASP A 27 -4.35 -7.10 6.17
C ASP A 27 -4.57 -7.34 4.65
N TYR A 28 -4.28 -6.37 3.78
CA TYR A 28 -4.22 -6.59 2.33
C TYR A 28 -3.28 -7.73 1.92
N ALA A 29 -2.23 -8.01 2.71
CA ALA A 29 -1.31 -9.09 2.45
C ALA A 29 -1.79 -10.46 2.94
N PHE A 30 -2.89 -10.51 3.73
CA PHE A 30 -3.41 -11.74 4.33
C PHE A 30 -3.66 -12.86 3.31
N PRO A 31 -4.27 -12.63 2.12
CA PRO A 31 -4.48 -13.71 1.16
C PRO A 31 -3.17 -14.37 0.68
N LEU A 32 -2.08 -13.59 0.53
CA LEU A 32 -0.78 -14.13 0.10
C LEU A 32 -0.13 -15.04 1.16
N ALA A 33 -0.46 -14.87 2.43
CA ALA A 33 -0.02 -15.74 3.49
C ALA A 33 -1.00 -16.90 3.72
N PHE A 34 -2.28 -16.59 3.83
CA PHE A 34 -3.30 -17.55 4.22
C PHE A 34 -3.55 -18.64 3.18
N VAL A 35 -3.64 -18.27 1.89
CA VAL A 35 -4.00 -19.25 0.84
C VAL A 35 -2.94 -20.34 0.70
N PRO A 36 -1.62 -20.05 0.59
CA PRO A 36 -0.61 -21.11 0.58
C PRO A 36 -0.66 -21.98 1.82
N LEU A 37 -0.75 -21.37 3.02
CA LEU A 37 -0.83 -22.14 4.27
C LEU A 37 -2.04 -23.08 4.33
N ALA A 38 -3.21 -22.61 3.87
CA ALA A 38 -4.43 -23.43 3.81
C ALA A 38 -4.29 -24.63 2.84
N LEU A 39 -3.42 -24.51 1.85
CA LEU A 39 -3.10 -25.56 0.88
C LEU A 39 -1.88 -26.43 1.28
N GLY A 40 -1.31 -26.19 2.47
CA GLY A 40 -0.15 -26.94 2.97
C GLY A 40 1.19 -26.50 2.36
N HIS A 41 1.26 -25.29 1.82
CA HIS A 41 2.46 -24.71 1.23
C HIS A 41 2.99 -23.53 2.05
N GLU A 42 4.31 -23.34 2.02
CA GLU A 42 4.93 -22.16 2.60
C GLU A 42 4.66 -20.89 1.75
N PRO A 43 4.24 -19.78 2.38
CA PRO A 43 4.07 -18.52 1.68
C PRO A 43 5.39 -17.94 1.22
N LEU A 44 5.37 -17.16 0.15
CA LEU A 44 6.48 -16.29 -0.24
C LEU A 44 6.55 -15.07 0.71
N TRP A 45 7.14 -15.27 1.89
CA TRP A 45 7.15 -14.25 2.97
C TRP A 45 7.67 -12.89 2.53
N LEU A 46 8.68 -12.85 1.63
CA LEU A 46 9.16 -11.58 1.07
C LEU A 46 8.09 -10.85 0.26
N ALA A 47 7.26 -11.58 -0.50
CA ALA A 47 6.13 -10.98 -1.21
C ALA A 47 5.04 -10.52 -0.24
N VAL A 48 4.76 -11.30 0.82
CA VAL A 48 3.81 -10.91 1.87
C VAL A 48 4.24 -9.61 2.54
N PHE A 49 5.50 -9.53 3.01
CA PHE A 49 6.03 -8.30 3.63
C PHE A 49 6.14 -7.15 2.64
N GLY A 50 6.45 -7.43 1.37
CA GLY A 50 6.44 -6.43 0.30
C GLY A 50 5.06 -5.81 0.11
N LEU A 51 4.01 -6.62 0.12
CA LEU A 51 2.63 -6.13 0.01
C LEU A 51 2.16 -5.43 1.28
N MET A 52 2.59 -5.86 2.48
CA MET A 52 2.34 -5.14 3.72
C MET A 52 2.95 -3.74 3.67
N ALA A 53 4.22 -3.61 3.28
CA ALA A 53 4.89 -2.32 3.14
C ALA A 53 4.21 -1.43 2.09
N TRP A 54 3.81 -2.02 0.95
CA TRP A 54 3.05 -1.32 -0.07
C TRP A 54 1.72 -0.77 0.46
N SER A 55 0.98 -1.56 1.22
CA SER A 55 -0.32 -1.16 1.75
C SER A 55 -0.22 -0.06 2.81
N ILE A 56 0.81 -0.08 3.65
CA ILE A 56 1.11 1.01 4.61
C ILE A 56 1.33 2.33 3.85
N ALA A 57 2.18 2.30 2.81
CA ALA A 57 2.46 3.46 1.99
C ALA A 57 1.22 3.99 1.27
N LYS A 58 0.50 3.06 0.64
CA LYS A 58 -0.71 3.36 -0.14
C LYS A 58 -1.79 4.01 0.72
N HIS A 59 -2.07 3.45 1.89
CA HIS A 59 -3.09 3.99 2.79
C HIS A 59 -2.76 5.42 3.24
N ALA A 60 -1.52 5.66 3.68
CA ALA A 60 -1.11 7.00 4.08
C ALA A 60 -1.17 8.00 2.90
N TYR A 61 -0.73 7.58 1.71
CA TYR A 61 -0.80 8.40 0.51
C TYR A 61 -2.24 8.77 0.13
N ASP A 62 -3.14 7.79 0.14
CA ASP A 62 -4.55 8.01 -0.20
C ASP A 62 -5.23 8.98 0.79
N ALA A 63 -4.86 8.93 2.06
CA ALA A 63 -5.37 9.82 3.09
C ALA A 63 -4.93 11.30 2.90
N ILE A 64 -3.97 11.60 2.01
CA ILE A 64 -3.58 13.00 1.73
C ILE A 64 -4.75 13.82 1.21
N GLN A 65 -5.58 13.24 0.32
CA GLN A 65 -6.74 13.95 -0.24
C GLN A 65 -7.80 14.25 0.81
N ASP A 66 -7.86 13.48 1.90
CA ASP A 66 -8.87 13.56 2.94
C ASP A 66 -8.44 14.48 4.11
N ILE A 67 -7.20 15.02 4.10
CA ILE A 67 -6.67 15.90 5.16
C ILE A 67 -7.65 17.01 5.56
N PRO A 68 -8.29 17.75 4.62
CA PRO A 68 -9.21 18.82 5.02
C PRO A 68 -10.41 18.28 5.81
N GLN A 69 -11.05 17.23 5.31
CA GLN A 69 -12.24 16.64 5.93
C GLN A 69 -11.91 15.97 7.27
N ASP A 70 -10.80 15.25 7.36
CA ASP A 70 -10.36 14.60 8.59
C ASP A 70 -10.02 15.62 9.67
N SER A 71 -9.34 16.71 9.29
CA SER A 71 -9.02 17.82 10.20
C SER A 71 -10.28 18.50 10.75
N ASP A 72 -11.26 18.77 9.90
CA ASP A 72 -12.53 19.39 10.28
C ASP A 72 -13.34 18.51 11.24
N THR A 73 -13.23 17.19 11.11
CA THR A 73 -13.91 16.22 11.97
C THR A 73 -13.09 15.78 13.19
N GLY A 74 -11.89 16.32 13.36
CA GLY A 74 -10.98 15.99 14.47
C GLY A 74 -10.37 14.60 14.40
N ILE A 75 -10.39 13.96 13.23
CA ILE A 75 -9.75 12.65 12.99
C ILE A 75 -8.25 12.86 12.78
N GLN A 76 -7.42 12.18 13.57
CA GLN A 76 -5.95 12.30 13.52
C GLN A 76 -5.33 11.11 12.76
N THR A 77 -5.43 11.13 11.44
CA THR A 77 -4.74 10.17 10.58
C THR A 77 -3.24 10.48 10.48
N THR A 78 -2.45 9.53 9.95
CA THR A 78 -1.04 9.78 9.62
C THR A 78 -0.89 11.01 8.70
N ALA A 79 -1.78 11.15 7.72
CA ALA A 79 -1.73 12.26 6.78
C ALA A 79 -2.04 13.61 7.44
N VAL A 80 -3.01 13.67 8.35
CA VAL A 80 -3.32 14.88 9.13
C VAL A 80 -2.14 15.24 10.03
N HIS A 81 -1.54 14.24 10.69
CA HIS A 81 -0.43 14.48 11.62
C HIS A 81 0.84 14.95 10.92
N LEU A 82 1.20 14.37 9.78
CA LEU A 82 2.45 14.67 9.07
C LEU A 82 2.31 15.80 8.04
N GLY A 83 1.07 16.14 7.66
CA GLY A 83 0.80 17.02 6.53
C GLY A 83 1.21 16.37 5.19
N VAL A 84 0.94 17.05 4.07
CA VAL A 84 1.15 16.50 2.73
C VAL A 84 2.60 16.05 2.51
N LYS A 85 3.59 16.90 2.74
CA LYS A 85 5.00 16.58 2.50
C LYS A 85 5.53 15.47 3.41
N GLY A 86 5.17 15.51 4.70
CA GLY A 86 5.57 14.46 5.65
C GLY A 86 4.99 13.10 5.26
N THR A 87 3.73 13.08 4.82
CA THR A 87 3.07 11.86 4.34
C THR A 87 3.72 11.33 3.07
N LEU A 88 4.16 12.19 2.14
CA LEU A 88 4.90 11.76 0.95
C LEU A 88 6.24 11.11 1.31
N ILE A 89 6.95 11.63 2.32
CA ILE A 89 8.20 11.01 2.81
C ILE A 89 7.89 9.66 3.44
N TRP A 90 6.87 9.57 4.29
CA TRP A 90 6.43 8.32 4.92
C TRP A 90 6.05 7.25 3.90
N SER A 91 5.19 7.61 2.96
CA SER A 91 4.76 6.69 1.89
C SER A 91 5.92 6.30 0.97
N GLY A 92 6.78 7.26 0.61
CA GLY A 92 7.97 7.01 -0.20
C GLY A 92 8.91 6.00 0.43
N PHE A 93 9.17 6.14 1.74
CA PHE A 93 9.98 5.18 2.50
C PHE A 93 9.40 3.75 2.41
N TRP A 94 8.12 3.58 2.70
CA TRP A 94 7.49 2.26 2.67
C TRP A 94 7.38 1.68 1.26
N TRP A 95 7.20 2.52 0.22
CA TRP A 95 7.25 2.05 -1.17
C TRP A 95 8.65 1.63 -1.60
N ILE A 96 9.72 2.28 -1.10
CA ILE A 96 11.10 1.81 -1.33
C ILE A 96 11.30 0.44 -0.68
N VAL A 97 10.89 0.27 0.58
CA VAL A 97 10.96 -1.03 1.27
C VAL A 97 10.20 -2.10 0.48
N SER A 98 8.98 -1.80 0.06
CA SER A 98 8.17 -2.69 -0.79
C SER A 98 8.86 -3.05 -2.10
N THR A 99 9.44 -2.07 -2.78
CA THR A 99 10.16 -2.28 -4.05
C THR A 99 11.34 -3.23 -3.87
N VAL A 100 12.13 -3.03 -2.82
CA VAL A 100 13.28 -3.90 -2.51
C VAL A 100 12.82 -5.33 -2.24
N LEU A 101 11.79 -5.51 -1.42
CA LEU A 101 11.25 -6.83 -1.11
C LEU A 101 10.69 -7.52 -2.36
N PHE A 102 9.96 -6.80 -3.21
CA PHE A 102 9.49 -7.37 -4.48
C PHE A 102 10.64 -7.67 -5.44
N ALA A 103 11.71 -6.88 -5.47
CA ALA A 103 12.85 -7.15 -6.35
C ALA A 103 13.56 -8.48 -6.03
N LEU A 104 13.50 -8.90 -4.78
CA LEU A 104 14.04 -10.19 -4.34
C LEU A 104 13.17 -11.41 -4.76
N VAL A 105 11.92 -11.15 -5.21
CA VAL A 105 10.96 -12.19 -5.58
C VAL A 105 10.58 -12.12 -7.05
N ASN A 106 10.28 -10.91 -7.53
CA ASN A 106 9.73 -10.68 -8.88
C ASN A 106 10.13 -9.29 -9.38
N LEU A 107 11.20 -9.22 -10.16
CA LEU A 107 11.75 -7.97 -10.68
C LEU A 107 10.74 -7.14 -11.51
N PRO A 108 9.96 -7.71 -12.44
CA PRO A 108 8.90 -6.97 -13.14
C PRO A 108 7.89 -6.28 -12.22
N VAL A 109 7.46 -6.95 -11.15
CA VAL A 109 6.55 -6.37 -10.14
C VAL A 109 7.24 -5.23 -9.39
N ALA A 110 8.51 -5.40 -9.02
CA ALA A 110 9.29 -4.36 -8.36
C ALA A 110 9.45 -3.10 -9.23
N ILE A 111 9.74 -3.27 -10.53
CA ILE A 111 9.85 -2.16 -11.48
C ILE A 111 8.51 -1.43 -11.58
N ALA A 112 7.40 -2.16 -11.73
CA ALA A 112 6.07 -1.55 -11.77
C ALA A 112 5.77 -0.74 -10.51
N ASN A 113 6.09 -1.30 -9.32
CA ASN A 113 5.92 -0.59 -8.05
C ASN A 113 6.75 0.69 -8.00
N ALA A 114 8.05 0.63 -8.36
CA ALA A 114 8.95 1.77 -8.34
C ALA A 114 8.48 2.90 -9.28
N VAL A 115 8.07 2.55 -10.50
CA VAL A 115 7.60 3.53 -11.50
C VAL A 115 6.32 4.21 -11.04
N ILE A 116 5.34 3.44 -10.59
CA ILE A 116 4.04 4.00 -10.18
C ILE A 116 4.20 4.84 -8.92
N SER A 117 4.85 4.31 -7.88
CA SER A 117 5.04 5.05 -6.62
C SER A 117 5.91 6.28 -6.79
N GLY A 118 6.98 6.18 -7.60
CA GLY A 118 7.83 7.32 -7.96
C GLY A 118 7.03 8.41 -8.67
N TYR A 119 6.21 8.05 -9.65
CA TYR A 119 5.32 8.99 -10.32
C TYR A 119 4.36 9.70 -9.35
N LEU A 120 3.71 8.95 -8.46
CA LEU A 120 2.77 9.49 -7.48
C LEU A 120 3.45 10.47 -6.52
N VAL A 121 4.57 10.07 -5.92
CA VAL A 121 5.32 10.92 -4.99
C VAL A 121 5.81 12.19 -5.67
N LEU A 122 6.46 12.06 -6.84
CA LEU A 122 7.02 13.21 -7.56
C LEU A 122 5.93 14.16 -8.07
N SER A 123 4.78 13.63 -8.50
CA SER A 123 3.67 14.45 -8.98
C SER A 123 3.09 15.34 -7.89
N VAL A 124 2.88 14.77 -6.69
CA VAL A 124 2.34 15.54 -5.56
C VAL A 124 3.43 16.37 -4.88
N TRP A 125 4.70 15.94 -4.92
CA TRP A 125 5.81 16.73 -4.37
C TRP A 125 5.99 18.09 -5.04
N LYS A 126 5.73 18.16 -6.35
CA LYS A 126 5.79 19.41 -7.13
C LYS A 126 4.67 20.41 -6.80
N ASP A 127 3.52 19.90 -6.43
CA ASP A 127 2.35 20.64 -6.01
C ASP A 127 1.74 19.95 -4.77
N PRO A 128 2.27 20.22 -3.55
CA PRO A 128 1.95 19.45 -2.37
C PRO A 128 0.60 19.86 -1.77
N THR A 129 -0.47 19.55 -2.49
CA THR A 129 -1.84 19.86 -2.10
C THR A 129 -2.72 18.59 -2.06
N PRO A 130 -3.73 18.53 -1.16
CA PRO A 130 -4.74 17.48 -1.16
C PRO A 130 -5.44 17.32 -2.51
N LYS A 131 -5.71 18.43 -3.19
CA LYS A 131 -6.31 18.45 -4.54
C LYS A 131 -5.43 17.70 -5.54
N LYS A 132 -4.11 17.97 -5.54
CA LYS A 132 -3.19 17.29 -6.45
C LYS A 132 -3.13 15.79 -6.18
N ALA A 133 -3.15 15.38 -4.92
CA ALA A 133 -3.22 13.96 -4.55
C ALA A 133 -4.49 13.29 -5.10
N HIS A 134 -5.64 13.98 -4.99
CA HIS A 134 -6.90 13.53 -5.57
C HIS A 134 -6.84 13.41 -7.10
N ASP A 135 -6.29 14.40 -7.81
CA ASP A 135 -6.22 14.40 -9.29
C ASP A 135 -5.42 13.21 -9.85
N VAL A 136 -4.39 12.75 -9.11
CA VAL A 136 -3.55 11.61 -9.52
C VAL A 136 -3.95 10.30 -8.86
N TYR A 137 -4.95 10.28 -7.98
CA TYR A 137 -5.40 9.11 -7.22
C TYR A 137 -5.66 7.88 -8.10
N LYS A 138 -6.27 8.07 -9.27
CA LYS A 138 -6.56 6.98 -10.21
C LYS A 138 -5.34 6.14 -10.59
N TYR A 139 -4.14 6.69 -10.52
CA TYR A 139 -2.90 5.96 -10.81
C TYR A 139 -2.42 5.14 -9.60
N SER A 140 -2.86 5.49 -8.38
CA SER A 140 -2.49 4.76 -7.17
C SER A 140 -3.06 3.34 -7.13
N ILE A 141 -4.17 3.10 -7.85
CA ILE A 141 -4.80 1.78 -7.95
C ILE A 141 -4.21 0.92 -9.08
N ALA A 142 -3.32 1.44 -9.91
CA ALA A 142 -2.80 0.72 -11.07
C ALA A 142 -1.88 -0.46 -10.68
N PHE A 143 -1.11 -0.33 -9.59
CA PHE A 143 -0.13 -1.33 -9.19
C PHE A 143 -0.74 -2.74 -8.96
N PRO A 144 -1.82 -2.93 -8.17
CA PRO A 144 -2.39 -4.26 -7.97
C PRO A 144 -2.82 -4.94 -9.27
N TYR A 145 -3.36 -4.19 -10.21
CA TYR A 145 -3.77 -4.74 -11.51
C TYR A 145 -2.56 -5.17 -12.34
N ILE A 146 -1.50 -4.37 -12.38
CA ILE A 146 -0.27 -4.70 -13.10
C ILE A 146 0.42 -5.89 -12.44
N ALA A 147 0.55 -5.89 -11.11
CA ALA A 147 1.15 -7.02 -10.39
C ALA A 147 0.37 -8.32 -10.60
N GLY A 148 -0.97 -8.26 -10.56
CA GLY A 148 -1.83 -9.41 -10.85
C GLY A 148 -1.69 -9.90 -12.30
N ALA A 149 -1.60 -8.98 -13.28
CA ALA A 149 -1.39 -9.33 -14.67
C ALA A 149 -0.02 -9.99 -14.90
N VAL A 150 1.04 -9.44 -14.32
CA VAL A 150 2.41 -10.03 -14.39
C VAL A 150 2.40 -11.43 -13.79
N ALA A 151 1.88 -11.59 -12.58
CA ALA A 151 1.81 -12.91 -11.92
C ALA A 151 0.95 -13.91 -12.72
N GLY A 152 -0.17 -13.47 -13.28
CA GLY A 152 -1.04 -14.28 -14.11
C GLY A 152 -0.35 -14.76 -15.40
N VAL A 153 0.35 -13.87 -16.11
CA VAL A 153 1.14 -14.23 -17.29
C VAL A 153 2.23 -15.24 -16.95
N GLN A 154 2.96 -15.02 -15.85
CA GLN A 154 4.01 -15.94 -15.40
C GLN A 154 3.45 -17.31 -15.02
N LEU A 155 2.30 -17.36 -14.35
CA LEU A 155 1.63 -18.62 -14.02
C LEU A 155 1.21 -19.37 -15.29
N VAL A 156 0.59 -18.71 -16.25
CA VAL A 156 0.20 -19.34 -17.53
C VAL A 156 1.44 -19.83 -18.29
N ALA A 157 2.51 -19.04 -18.33
CA ALA A 157 3.76 -19.42 -18.97
C ALA A 157 4.37 -20.66 -18.30
N SER A 158 4.37 -20.74 -16.97
CA SER A 158 4.89 -21.91 -16.25
C SER A 158 4.09 -23.19 -16.54
N ILE A 159 2.76 -23.08 -16.67
CA ILE A 159 1.89 -24.21 -16.98
C ILE A 159 2.06 -24.66 -18.43
N VAL A 160 2.13 -23.72 -19.38
CA VAL A 160 2.15 -24.02 -20.82
C VAL A 160 3.54 -24.40 -21.31
N LEU A 161 4.59 -23.74 -20.79
CA LEU A 161 5.97 -23.91 -21.25
C LEU A 161 6.79 -24.85 -20.37
N GLY A 162 6.24 -25.30 -19.23
CA GLY A 162 6.92 -26.20 -18.29
C GLY A 162 8.11 -25.55 -17.59
N TRP A 163 8.03 -24.27 -17.28
CA TRP A 163 9.10 -23.50 -16.62
C TRP A 163 9.03 -23.65 -15.10
#